data_ab4d753ff79515fd2582269090f7303b
#
_entry.id   ab4d753ff79515fd2582269090f7303b
#
_cell.length_a   1.000
_cell.length_b   1.000
_cell.length_c   1.000
_cell.angle_alpha   90.00
_cell.angle_beta   90.00
_cell.angle_gamma   90.00
#
_symmetry.space_group_name_H-M   'P 1'
#
loop_
_entity.id
_entity.type
_entity.pdbx_description
1 polymer ?
#
loop_
_entity_poly.entity_id
_entity_poly.type
_entity_poly.pdbx_seq_one_letter_code
_entity_poly.pdbx_strand_id
1 'polypeptide(L)'
;RSTLFPYTTLFRSGSARSRTKLTADIIEKADNLQIIARAGVGVDNIDIDAATEKGIMVVNSPESTSVTVAEHTMGLILSMARKISIADKSVKEGKWEKKKFMGVELRNKTLGVIGMGRIGSQVVNRCKAFGMDAMAYDPYLPEEVAKQMGVELTDLDSVLKNADFITIHVPLTPETEHSISTEQFEIMKDGAFIVNRSEEHTSELQSRF
;
A
#
# COMPACT_ATOMS: atom_id res chain seq x y z
N ARG A 1 3.18 1.54 -28.75
CA ARG A 1 4.30 2.35 -29.31
C ARG A 1 4.37 3.60 -28.48
N SER A 2 5.27 3.66 -27.47
CA SER A 2 5.54 4.87 -26.70
C SER A 2 6.43 5.78 -27.55
N THR A 3 5.80 6.76 -28.18
CA THR A 3 6.51 7.93 -28.73
C THR A 3 6.76 8.92 -27.58
N LEU A 4 7.51 8.48 -26.55
CA LEU A 4 7.95 9.34 -25.48
C LEU A 4 9.33 9.88 -25.83
N PHE A 5 9.35 11.19 -26.11
CA PHE A 5 10.50 12.06 -26.16
C PHE A 5 11.45 12.01 -27.38
N PRO A 6 11.06 12.57 -28.53
CA PRO A 6 12.07 13.02 -29.49
C PRO A 6 12.85 14.28 -29.02
N TYR A 7 12.56 14.82 -27.82
CA TYR A 7 13.11 16.11 -27.33
C TYR A 7 13.84 16.03 -25.99
N THR A 8 14.27 14.83 -25.56
CA THR A 8 15.03 14.67 -24.30
C THR A 8 16.31 15.51 -24.24
N THR A 9 16.88 15.86 -25.37
CA THR A 9 18.08 16.72 -25.46
C THR A 9 17.81 18.20 -25.17
N LEU A 10 16.55 18.64 -25.12
CA LEU A 10 16.18 20.05 -24.94
C LEU A 10 15.79 20.43 -23.52
N PHE A 11 15.36 19.45 -22.70
CA PHE A 11 14.80 19.73 -21.39
C PHE A 11 15.80 19.49 -20.26
N ARG A 12 15.88 20.45 -19.32
CA ARG A 12 16.67 20.32 -18.09
C ARG A 12 15.89 19.64 -16.97
N SER A 13 14.58 19.54 -17.07
CA SER A 13 13.70 18.91 -16.08
C SER A 13 12.62 18.08 -16.74
N GLY A 14 12.28 16.96 -16.13
CA GLY A 14 11.18 16.08 -16.53
C GLY A 14 10.26 15.73 -15.38
N SER A 15 8.97 15.57 -15.64
CA SER A 15 8.01 15.05 -14.65
C SER A 15 7.51 13.69 -15.10
N ALA A 16 7.57 12.72 -14.19
CA ALA A 16 7.10 11.35 -14.42
C ALA A 16 5.89 11.02 -13.52
N ARG A 17 4.95 10.25 -14.08
CA ARG A 17 3.84 9.63 -13.35
C ARG A 17 3.96 8.11 -13.40
N SER A 18 3.14 7.39 -12.63
CA SER A 18 3.20 5.92 -12.46
C SER A 18 3.29 5.12 -13.77
N ARG A 19 2.66 5.58 -14.85
CA ARG A 19 2.66 4.89 -16.15
C ARG A 19 3.90 5.15 -17.01
N THR A 20 4.71 6.13 -16.67
CA THR A 20 5.90 6.52 -17.44
C THR A 20 7.12 5.85 -16.83
N LYS A 21 7.71 4.90 -17.53
CA LYS A 21 8.98 4.29 -17.12
C LYS A 21 10.13 5.08 -17.70
N LEU A 22 11.06 5.50 -16.84
CA LEU A 22 12.32 6.14 -17.20
C LEU A 22 13.44 5.12 -17.00
N THR A 23 13.68 4.32 -18.02
CA THR A 23 14.72 3.28 -18.04
C THR A 23 16.08 3.89 -18.30
N ALA A 24 17.15 3.13 -18.03
CA ALA A 24 18.52 3.54 -18.31
C ALA A 24 18.69 4.08 -19.74
N ASP A 25 18.16 3.38 -20.75
CA ASP A 25 18.25 3.78 -22.17
C ASP A 25 17.68 5.18 -22.45
N ILE A 26 16.64 5.59 -21.72
CA ILE A 26 16.00 6.90 -21.84
C ILE A 26 16.84 7.95 -21.13
N ILE A 27 17.31 7.62 -19.93
CA ILE A 27 18.13 8.49 -19.09
C ILE A 27 19.48 8.74 -19.76
N GLU A 28 20.11 7.73 -20.33
CA GLU A 28 21.38 7.85 -21.07
C GLU A 28 21.30 8.80 -22.25
N LYS A 29 20.17 8.86 -22.95
CA LYS A 29 19.94 9.74 -24.10
C LYS A 29 19.55 11.17 -23.72
N ALA A 30 19.38 11.44 -22.44
CA ALA A 30 18.91 12.74 -21.94
C ALA A 30 20.09 13.63 -21.51
N ASP A 31 20.85 14.18 -22.47
CA ASP A 31 22.11 14.88 -22.23
C ASP A 31 21.99 16.15 -21.39
N ASN A 32 20.86 16.83 -21.42
CA ASN A 32 20.64 18.07 -20.69
C ASN A 32 19.78 17.93 -19.44
N LEU A 33 19.30 16.71 -19.13
CA LEU A 33 18.41 16.47 -18.01
C LEU A 33 19.17 16.59 -16.68
N GLN A 34 18.67 17.42 -15.77
CA GLN A 34 19.26 17.69 -14.47
C GLN A 34 18.37 17.22 -13.33
N ILE A 35 17.05 17.19 -13.57
CA ILE A 35 16.08 16.85 -12.54
C ILE A 35 14.94 16.00 -13.13
N ILE A 36 14.59 14.92 -12.42
CA ILE A 36 13.40 14.11 -12.65
C ILE A 36 12.48 14.27 -11.45
N ALA A 37 11.30 14.87 -11.64
CA ALA A 37 10.27 14.98 -10.60
C ALA A 37 9.23 13.88 -10.74
N ARG A 38 9.04 13.07 -9.70
CA ARG A 38 8.01 12.03 -9.64
C ARG A 38 6.80 12.55 -8.86
N ALA A 39 5.67 12.70 -9.55
CA ALA A 39 4.41 13.04 -8.90
C ALA A 39 3.82 11.80 -8.22
N GLY A 40 4.29 11.47 -7.02
CA GLY A 40 3.90 10.33 -6.21
C GLY A 40 4.99 9.92 -5.22
N VAL A 41 4.78 8.83 -4.50
CA VAL A 41 5.67 8.35 -3.43
C VAL A 41 6.76 7.44 -3.97
N GLY A 42 6.41 6.35 -4.66
CA GLY A 42 7.36 5.39 -5.22
C GLY A 42 8.15 5.96 -6.39
N VAL A 43 9.35 5.47 -6.59
CA VAL A 43 10.25 5.84 -7.70
C VAL A 43 10.66 4.62 -8.54
N ASP A 44 9.98 3.52 -8.37
CA ASP A 44 10.15 2.21 -9.01
C ASP A 44 10.11 2.26 -10.55
N ASN A 45 9.45 3.25 -11.09
CA ASN A 45 9.37 3.51 -12.54
C ASN A 45 10.53 4.36 -13.09
N ILE A 46 11.54 4.69 -12.26
CA ILE A 46 12.72 5.48 -12.63
C ILE A 46 13.97 4.67 -12.29
N ASP A 47 14.86 4.50 -13.25
CA ASP A 47 16.17 3.89 -13.02
C ASP A 47 17.04 4.87 -12.22
N ILE A 48 17.07 4.65 -10.90
CA ILE A 48 17.78 5.54 -9.97
C ILE A 48 19.30 5.44 -10.16
N ASP A 49 19.81 4.26 -10.47
CA ASP A 49 21.23 4.03 -10.65
C ASP A 49 21.74 4.80 -11.88
N ALA A 50 21.05 4.64 -13.02
CA ALA A 50 21.37 5.40 -14.24
C ALA A 50 21.23 6.91 -14.04
N ALA A 51 20.23 7.37 -13.28
CA ALA A 51 20.08 8.79 -12.96
C ALA A 51 21.24 9.30 -12.10
N THR A 52 21.67 8.52 -11.12
CA THR A 52 22.78 8.85 -10.21
C THR A 52 24.10 8.91 -10.96
N GLU A 53 24.39 7.95 -11.83
CA GLU A 53 25.59 7.92 -12.66
C GLU A 53 25.70 9.14 -13.58
N LYS A 54 24.57 9.63 -14.09
CA LYS A 54 24.51 10.88 -14.89
C LYS A 54 24.44 12.15 -14.05
N GLY A 55 24.40 12.07 -12.74
CA GLY A 55 24.25 13.23 -11.85
C GLY A 55 22.89 13.91 -11.94
N ILE A 56 21.84 13.17 -12.34
CA ILE A 56 20.47 13.67 -12.45
C ILE A 56 19.77 13.51 -11.10
N MET A 57 19.26 14.61 -10.56
CA MET A 57 18.54 14.60 -9.30
C MET A 57 17.15 14.01 -9.50
N VAL A 58 16.78 13.02 -8.68
CA VAL A 58 15.41 12.46 -8.64
C VAL A 58 14.71 12.95 -7.38
N VAL A 59 13.57 13.61 -7.55
CA VAL A 59 12.74 14.12 -6.46
C VAL A 59 11.32 13.54 -6.55
N ASN A 60 10.73 13.25 -5.41
CA ASN A 60 9.38 12.73 -5.32
C ASN A 60 8.52 13.55 -4.35
N SER A 61 7.21 13.24 -4.27
CA SER A 61 6.26 13.88 -3.35
C SER A 61 5.72 12.85 -2.35
N PRO A 62 6.48 12.54 -1.28
CA PRO A 62 6.16 11.42 -0.38
C PRO A 62 4.94 11.65 0.51
N GLU A 63 4.49 12.88 0.68
CA GLU A 63 3.36 13.21 1.58
C GLU A 63 2.02 13.31 0.86
N SER A 64 2.02 13.57 -0.45
CA SER A 64 0.83 13.97 -1.20
C SER A 64 -0.27 12.91 -1.27
N THR A 65 0.05 11.63 -1.11
CA THR A 65 -0.90 10.53 -1.28
C THR A 65 -1.17 9.72 -0.01
N SER A 66 -0.40 9.91 1.06
CA SER A 66 -0.48 9.06 2.26
C SER A 66 -1.87 9.09 2.91
N VAL A 67 -2.48 10.25 3.02
CA VAL A 67 -3.84 10.40 3.56
C VAL A 67 -4.86 9.73 2.63
N THR A 68 -4.78 9.99 1.33
CA THR A 68 -5.71 9.44 0.33
C THR A 68 -5.66 7.91 0.30
N VAL A 69 -4.45 7.32 0.36
CA VAL A 69 -4.27 5.86 0.39
C VAL A 69 -4.83 5.28 1.69
N ALA A 70 -4.59 5.94 2.82
CA ALA A 70 -5.14 5.51 4.10
C ALA A 70 -6.68 5.55 4.13
N GLU A 71 -7.29 6.59 3.58
CA GLU A 71 -8.75 6.70 3.45
C GLU A 71 -9.32 5.62 2.54
N HIS A 72 -8.67 5.35 1.42
CA HIS A 72 -9.09 4.27 0.53
C HIS A 72 -8.95 2.90 1.21
N THR A 73 -7.87 2.66 1.97
CA THR A 73 -7.70 1.44 2.77
C THR A 73 -8.84 1.27 3.76
N MET A 74 -9.23 2.33 4.48
CA MET A 74 -10.39 2.30 5.36
C MET A 74 -11.69 2.01 4.62
N GLY A 75 -11.87 2.60 3.44
CA GLY A 75 -13.01 2.32 2.57
C GLY A 75 -13.11 0.83 2.20
N LEU A 76 -11.98 0.20 1.87
CA LEU A 76 -11.91 -1.24 1.60
C LEU A 76 -12.22 -2.08 2.84
N ILE A 77 -11.62 -1.77 3.99
CA ILE A 77 -11.88 -2.45 5.27
C ILE A 77 -13.39 -2.40 5.59
N LEU A 78 -14.00 -1.23 5.54
CA LEU A 78 -15.44 -1.06 5.80
C LEU A 78 -16.29 -1.78 4.75
N SER A 79 -15.91 -1.73 3.48
CA SER A 79 -16.65 -2.41 2.41
C SER A 79 -16.66 -3.93 2.59
N MET A 80 -15.54 -4.52 2.98
CA MET A 80 -15.44 -5.95 3.28
C MET A 80 -16.19 -6.31 4.56
N ALA A 81 -15.90 -5.61 5.66
CA ALA A 81 -16.52 -5.87 6.97
C ALA A 81 -18.06 -5.80 6.92
N ARG A 82 -18.60 -4.84 6.19
CA ARG A 82 -20.04 -4.58 6.10
C ARG A 82 -20.68 -5.11 4.81
N LYS A 83 -19.89 -5.81 3.96
CA LYS A 83 -20.37 -6.40 2.70
C LYS A 83 -21.03 -5.38 1.76
N ILE A 84 -20.52 -4.11 1.75
CA ILE A 84 -21.19 -2.99 1.09
C ILE A 84 -21.29 -3.21 -0.43
N SER A 85 -20.23 -3.62 -1.10
CA SER A 85 -20.20 -3.77 -2.57
C SER A 85 -21.18 -4.84 -3.07
N ILE A 86 -21.25 -5.97 -2.39
CA ILE A 86 -22.16 -7.08 -2.78
C ILE A 86 -23.61 -6.77 -2.41
N ALA A 87 -23.85 -6.03 -1.31
CA ALA A 87 -25.18 -5.57 -0.95
C ALA A 87 -25.72 -4.54 -1.94
N ASP A 88 -24.89 -3.56 -2.36
CA ASP A 88 -25.22 -2.57 -3.41
C ASP A 88 -25.61 -3.26 -4.71
N LYS A 89 -24.79 -4.24 -5.16
CA LYS A 89 -25.09 -5.04 -6.35
C LYS A 89 -26.45 -5.74 -6.24
N SER A 90 -26.74 -6.40 -5.10
CA SER A 90 -28.01 -7.10 -4.87
C SER A 90 -29.21 -6.16 -4.95
N VAL A 91 -29.10 -4.97 -4.34
CA VAL A 91 -30.18 -3.96 -4.38
C VAL A 91 -30.39 -3.43 -5.80
N LYS A 92 -29.33 -3.17 -6.57
CA LYS A 92 -29.42 -2.76 -7.98
C LYS A 92 -30.06 -3.82 -8.88
N GLU A 93 -29.93 -5.11 -8.51
CA GLU A 93 -30.63 -6.23 -9.14
C GLU A 93 -32.09 -6.39 -8.68
N GLY A 94 -32.61 -5.48 -7.85
CA GLY A 94 -33.98 -5.51 -7.32
C GLY A 94 -34.20 -6.50 -6.16
N LYS A 95 -33.12 -7.02 -5.55
CA LYS A 95 -33.18 -8.01 -4.46
C LYS A 95 -33.07 -7.32 -3.10
N TRP A 96 -33.82 -7.83 -2.09
CA TRP A 96 -33.77 -7.33 -0.71
C TRP A 96 -33.42 -8.44 0.28
N GLU A 97 -32.12 -8.75 0.40
CA GLU A 97 -31.62 -9.94 1.10
C GLU A 97 -30.85 -9.59 2.40
N LYS A 98 -31.48 -8.84 3.32
CA LYS A 98 -30.86 -8.34 4.57
C LYS A 98 -30.03 -9.38 5.34
N LYS A 99 -30.57 -10.59 5.51
CA LYS A 99 -29.90 -11.65 6.29
C LYS A 99 -28.62 -12.14 5.67
N LYS A 100 -28.50 -12.08 4.35
CA LYS A 100 -27.34 -12.56 3.60
C LYS A 100 -26.13 -11.61 3.73
N PHE A 101 -26.41 -10.33 3.99
CA PHE A 101 -25.39 -9.29 4.06
C PHE A 101 -25.10 -8.80 5.49
N MET A 102 -25.35 -9.66 6.49
CA MET A 102 -24.84 -9.40 7.83
C MET A 102 -23.32 -9.40 7.77
N GLY A 103 -22.73 -8.28 8.17
CA GLY A 103 -21.29 -8.10 8.27
C GLY A 103 -20.78 -8.20 9.70
N VAL A 104 -19.53 -7.83 9.90
CA VAL A 104 -18.90 -7.71 11.21
C VAL A 104 -18.66 -6.24 11.57
N GLU A 105 -18.64 -5.93 12.86
CA GLU A 105 -18.28 -4.62 13.37
C GLU A 105 -16.76 -4.56 13.54
N LEU A 106 -16.18 -3.36 13.36
CA LEU A 106 -14.74 -3.13 13.58
C LEU A 106 -14.40 -2.99 15.05
N ARG A 107 -15.34 -2.54 15.88
CA ARG A 107 -15.14 -2.35 17.31
C ARG A 107 -14.68 -3.64 17.99
N ASN A 108 -13.67 -3.54 18.84
CA ASN A 108 -13.03 -4.66 19.56
C ASN A 108 -12.42 -5.72 18.62
N LYS A 109 -12.12 -5.35 17.38
CA LYS A 109 -11.34 -6.16 16.44
C LYS A 109 -9.91 -5.70 16.43
N THR A 110 -9.00 -6.61 16.12
CA THR A 110 -7.57 -6.33 16.03
C THR A 110 -7.18 -6.03 14.59
N LEU A 111 -6.58 -4.85 14.40
CA LEU A 111 -5.90 -4.50 13.16
C LEU A 111 -4.44 -4.92 13.24
N GLY A 112 -3.99 -5.74 12.31
CA GLY A 112 -2.59 -6.04 12.05
C GLY A 112 -2.04 -5.15 10.93
N VAL A 113 -0.94 -4.46 11.20
CA VAL A 113 -0.30 -3.59 10.21
C VAL A 113 1.09 -4.10 9.88
N ILE A 114 1.35 -4.36 8.62
CA ILE A 114 2.67 -4.72 8.12
C ILE A 114 3.25 -3.47 7.44
N GLY A 115 4.20 -2.81 8.09
CA GLY A 115 4.77 -1.53 7.69
C GLY A 115 4.05 -0.32 8.30
N MET A 116 4.67 0.28 9.32
CA MET A 116 4.17 1.44 10.08
C MET A 116 4.73 2.78 9.56
N GLY A 117 4.98 2.88 8.27
CA GLY A 117 5.36 4.13 7.61
C GLY A 117 4.23 5.18 7.61
N ARG A 118 4.35 6.17 6.75
CA ARG A 118 3.36 7.27 6.64
C ARG A 118 1.92 6.80 6.44
N ILE A 119 1.72 5.78 5.60
CA ILE A 119 0.37 5.25 5.30
C ILE A 119 -0.13 4.40 6.46
N GLY A 120 0.66 3.43 6.93
CA GLY A 120 0.29 2.53 8.04
C GLY A 120 -0.13 3.30 9.29
N SER A 121 0.63 4.32 9.66
CA SER A 121 0.32 5.21 10.79
C SER A 121 -1.04 5.92 10.62
N GLN A 122 -1.34 6.39 9.41
CA GLN A 122 -2.62 7.04 9.11
C GLN A 122 -3.80 6.06 9.12
N VAL A 123 -3.59 4.81 8.72
CA VAL A 123 -4.60 3.75 8.80
C VAL A 123 -4.87 3.39 10.26
N VAL A 124 -3.82 3.18 11.07
CA VAL A 124 -3.95 2.90 12.52
C VAL A 124 -4.78 3.97 13.21
N ASN A 125 -4.46 5.25 13.02
CA ASN A 125 -5.19 6.35 13.66
C ASN A 125 -6.69 6.31 13.34
N ARG A 126 -7.05 5.98 12.11
CA ARG A 126 -8.46 5.86 11.68
C ARG A 126 -9.13 4.62 12.26
N CYS A 127 -8.45 3.46 12.23
CA CYS A 127 -8.98 2.22 12.80
C CYS A 127 -9.22 2.34 14.30
N LYS A 128 -8.32 2.99 15.04
CA LYS A 128 -8.52 3.27 16.48
C LYS A 128 -9.75 4.14 16.74
N ALA A 129 -10.06 5.10 15.87
CA ALA A 129 -11.30 5.87 15.98
C ALA A 129 -12.58 5.02 15.78
N PHE A 130 -12.46 3.86 15.11
CA PHE A 130 -13.52 2.85 15.04
C PHE A 130 -13.53 1.87 16.22
N GLY A 131 -12.68 2.08 17.23
CA GLY A 131 -12.59 1.24 18.42
C GLY A 131 -11.88 -0.09 18.18
N MET A 132 -10.96 -0.14 17.23
CA MET A 132 -10.08 -1.29 17.01
C MET A 132 -8.83 -1.20 17.89
N ASP A 133 -8.33 -2.37 18.31
CA ASP A 133 -6.97 -2.51 18.81
C ASP A 133 -6.00 -2.61 17.61
N ALA A 134 -4.73 -2.21 17.81
CA ALA A 134 -3.76 -2.24 16.73
C ALA A 134 -2.45 -2.90 17.18
N MET A 135 -1.96 -3.81 16.34
CA MET A 135 -0.64 -4.42 16.43
C MET A 135 0.10 -4.24 15.10
N ALA A 136 1.42 -4.21 15.15
CA ALA A 136 2.21 -3.97 13.95
C ALA A 136 3.48 -4.80 13.91
N TYR A 137 3.89 -5.14 12.71
CA TYR A 137 5.23 -5.59 12.35
C TYR A 137 5.92 -4.52 11.50
N ASP A 138 6.99 -3.96 12.03
CA ASP A 138 7.88 -3.05 11.32
C ASP A 138 9.27 -3.12 11.95
N PRO A 139 10.28 -3.68 11.27
CA PRO A 139 11.62 -3.85 11.82
C PRO A 139 12.38 -2.54 12.04
N TYR A 140 11.87 -1.43 11.49
CA TYR A 140 12.53 -0.12 11.56
C TYR A 140 11.83 0.86 12.51
N LEU A 141 10.67 0.48 13.07
CA LEU A 141 9.90 1.34 13.96
C LEU A 141 10.44 1.23 15.40
N PRO A 142 10.86 2.35 16.04
CA PRO A 142 11.23 2.33 17.46
C PRO A 142 10.03 2.00 18.36
N GLU A 143 10.25 1.19 19.41
CA GLU A 143 9.20 0.81 20.37
C GLU A 143 8.50 2.01 21.02
N GLU A 144 9.25 3.06 21.32
CA GLU A 144 8.71 4.27 21.94
C GLU A 144 7.68 4.95 21.04
N VAL A 145 7.92 4.95 19.73
CA VAL A 145 7.00 5.53 18.75
C VAL A 145 5.74 4.67 18.65
N ALA A 146 5.88 3.35 18.61
CA ALA A 146 4.74 2.43 18.62
C ALA A 146 3.87 2.62 19.88
N LYS A 147 4.50 2.72 21.06
CA LYS A 147 3.82 2.97 22.34
C LYS A 147 3.09 4.31 22.36
N GLN A 148 3.69 5.37 21.85
CA GLN A 148 3.04 6.69 21.74
C GLN A 148 1.80 6.65 20.84
N MET A 149 1.82 5.82 19.80
CA MET A 149 0.69 5.60 18.93
C MET A 149 -0.34 4.61 19.51
N GLY A 150 -0.01 3.98 20.66
CA GLY A 150 -0.80 2.94 21.29
C GLY A 150 -0.96 1.71 20.38
N VAL A 151 0.15 1.27 19.78
CA VAL A 151 0.26 0.11 18.90
C VAL A 151 1.19 -0.90 19.58
N GLU A 152 0.78 -2.17 19.58
CA GLU A 152 1.63 -3.27 20.01
C GLU A 152 2.59 -3.63 18.87
N LEU A 153 3.90 -3.42 19.10
CA LEU A 153 4.92 -3.84 18.13
C LEU A 153 5.31 -5.29 18.41
N THR A 154 5.27 -6.15 17.37
CA THR A 154 5.51 -7.58 17.51
C THR A 154 6.09 -8.17 16.21
N ASP A 155 6.37 -9.47 16.19
CA ASP A 155 6.81 -10.20 14.99
C ASP A 155 5.68 -10.41 13.98
N LEU A 156 6.06 -10.74 12.74
CA LEU A 156 5.12 -10.93 11.63
C LEU A 156 4.11 -12.05 11.92
N ASP A 157 4.59 -13.18 12.43
CA ASP A 157 3.74 -14.34 12.73
C ASP A 157 2.68 -14.02 13.78
N SER A 158 3.07 -13.25 14.81
CA SER A 158 2.14 -12.79 15.86
C SER A 158 1.06 -11.87 15.29
N VAL A 159 1.42 -10.97 14.37
CA VAL A 159 0.44 -10.14 13.65
C VAL A 159 -0.53 -11.02 12.87
N LEU A 160 -0.02 -11.97 12.09
CA LEU A 160 -0.86 -12.84 11.26
C LEU A 160 -1.80 -13.71 12.08
N LYS A 161 -1.32 -14.29 13.19
CA LYS A 161 -2.12 -15.16 14.08
C LYS A 161 -3.20 -14.43 14.85
N ASN A 162 -2.99 -13.16 15.20
CA ASN A 162 -3.87 -12.45 16.14
C ASN A 162 -4.75 -11.37 15.50
N ALA A 163 -4.47 -10.92 14.29
CA ALA A 163 -5.26 -9.89 13.63
C ALA A 163 -6.56 -10.44 13.02
N ASP A 164 -7.62 -9.64 13.11
CA ASP A 164 -8.89 -9.88 12.41
C ASP A 164 -8.88 -9.19 11.03
N PHE A 165 -8.17 -8.07 10.93
CA PHE A 165 -7.94 -7.32 9.70
C PHE A 165 -6.45 -7.06 9.56
N ILE A 166 -5.90 -7.33 8.40
CA ILE A 166 -4.47 -7.15 8.10
C ILE A 166 -4.35 -6.15 6.95
N THR A 167 -3.45 -5.19 7.09
CA THR A 167 -3.15 -4.23 6.02
C THR A 167 -1.65 -4.14 5.79
N ILE A 168 -1.25 -4.10 4.51
CA ILE A 168 0.14 -4.17 4.09
C ILE A 168 0.55 -2.84 3.45
N HIS A 169 1.61 -2.22 3.99
CA HIS A 169 2.11 -0.91 3.60
C HIS A 169 3.65 -0.88 3.51
N VAL A 170 4.25 -1.97 3.08
CA VAL A 170 5.69 -2.07 2.82
C VAL A 170 5.99 -1.86 1.34
N PRO A 171 7.15 -1.29 0.97
CA PRO A 171 7.61 -1.28 -0.41
C PRO A 171 7.95 -2.70 -0.87
N LEU A 172 7.95 -2.94 -2.18
CA LEU A 172 8.47 -4.17 -2.76
C LEU A 172 10.01 -4.14 -2.71
N THR A 173 10.58 -5.04 -1.94
CA THR A 173 12.03 -5.28 -1.86
C THR A 173 12.26 -6.79 -1.90
N PRO A 174 13.52 -7.26 -2.10
CA PRO A 174 13.80 -8.69 -2.03
C PRO A 174 13.34 -9.36 -0.72
N GLU A 175 13.33 -8.61 0.39
CA GLU A 175 12.90 -9.11 1.70
C GLU A 175 11.38 -9.12 1.89
N THR A 176 10.66 -8.25 1.19
CA THR A 176 9.18 -8.14 1.30
C THR A 176 8.46 -8.86 0.18
N GLU A 177 9.17 -9.21 -0.89
CA GLU A 177 8.63 -10.03 -1.97
C GLU A 177 8.23 -11.41 -1.43
N HIS A 178 7.01 -11.84 -1.74
CA HIS A 178 6.43 -13.10 -1.24
C HIS A 178 6.42 -13.26 0.29
N SER A 179 6.55 -12.18 1.07
CA SER A 179 6.51 -12.23 2.55
C SER A 179 5.17 -12.76 3.09
N ILE A 180 4.12 -12.74 2.29
CA ILE A 180 2.83 -13.39 2.58
C ILE A 180 2.57 -14.43 1.49
N SER A 181 2.79 -15.68 1.83
CA SER A 181 2.65 -16.86 0.98
C SER A 181 1.63 -17.85 1.56
N THR A 182 1.56 -19.06 1.03
CA THR A 182 0.66 -20.10 1.51
C THR A 182 0.84 -20.39 3.01
N GLU A 183 2.09 -20.47 3.48
CA GLU A 183 2.39 -20.73 4.90
C GLU A 183 1.85 -19.63 5.81
N GLN A 184 1.97 -18.37 5.39
CA GLN A 184 1.45 -17.23 6.14
C GLN A 184 -0.08 -17.22 6.16
N PHE A 185 -0.74 -17.64 5.09
CA PHE A 185 -2.20 -17.77 5.08
C PHE A 185 -2.69 -18.88 6.04
N GLU A 186 -1.96 -19.98 6.18
CA GLU A 186 -2.33 -21.10 7.05
C GLU A 186 -2.32 -20.74 8.54
N ILE A 187 -1.50 -19.76 8.95
CA ILE A 187 -1.40 -19.35 10.35
C ILE A 187 -2.39 -18.20 10.72
N MET A 188 -3.06 -17.61 9.74
CA MET A 188 -4.03 -16.54 9.98
C MET A 188 -5.30 -17.08 10.65
N LYS A 189 -6.02 -16.17 11.33
CA LYS A 189 -7.36 -16.50 11.84
C LYS A 189 -8.31 -16.86 10.72
N ASP A 190 -9.16 -17.86 10.96
CA ASP A 190 -10.28 -18.14 10.06
C ASP A 190 -11.16 -16.92 9.89
N GLY A 191 -11.38 -16.50 8.64
CA GLY A 191 -12.18 -15.32 8.33
C GLY A 191 -11.47 -13.98 8.52
N ALA A 192 -10.13 -13.97 8.71
CA ALA A 192 -9.36 -12.73 8.69
C ALA A 192 -9.45 -12.05 7.32
N PHE A 193 -9.43 -10.71 7.33
CA PHE A 193 -9.47 -9.90 6.12
C PHE A 193 -8.09 -9.31 5.83
N ILE A 194 -7.67 -9.35 4.57
CA ILE A 194 -6.42 -8.74 4.12
C ILE A 194 -6.71 -7.61 3.13
N VAL A 195 -6.07 -6.47 3.36
CA VAL A 195 -6.05 -5.34 2.43
C VAL A 195 -4.62 -5.06 2.02
N ASN A 196 -4.31 -5.30 0.76
CA ASN A 196 -3.05 -4.91 0.18
C ASN A 196 -3.27 -3.73 -0.78
N ARG A 197 -2.61 -2.63 -0.50
CA ARG A 197 -2.64 -1.39 -1.32
C ARG A 197 -1.27 -0.98 -1.81
N SER A 198 -0.27 -1.86 -1.73
CA SER A 198 0.98 -1.63 -2.46
C SER A 198 0.67 -1.66 -3.96
N GLU A 199 1.10 -0.65 -4.69
CA GLU A 199 0.87 -0.52 -6.14
C GLU A 199 1.75 -1.50 -6.94
N GLU A 200 2.74 -2.09 -6.30
CA GLU A 200 3.68 -3.02 -6.86
C GLU A 200 3.12 -4.44 -6.71
N HIS A 201 3.20 -5.17 -7.79
CA HIS A 201 2.54 -6.44 -8.03
C HIS A 201 2.77 -7.49 -6.93
N THR A 202 1.85 -7.61 -6.01
CA THR A 202 1.60 -8.82 -5.24
C THR A 202 0.55 -9.64 -6.00
N SER A 203 0.87 -9.95 -7.24
CA SER A 203 -0.07 -10.44 -8.25
C SER A 203 -0.70 -11.81 -7.96
N GLU A 204 -0.19 -12.58 -7.01
CA GLU A 204 -0.79 -13.86 -6.65
C GLU A 204 -2.08 -13.72 -5.80
N LEU A 205 -2.25 -12.61 -5.08
CA LEU A 205 -3.45 -12.37 -4.27
C LEU A 205 -4.69 -11.98 -5.10
N GLN A 206 -4.50 -11.45 -6.31
CA GLN A 206 -5.62 -11.03 -7.17
C GLN A 206 -6.28 -12.19 -7.92
N SER A 207 -5.68 -13.38 -7.95
CA SER A 207 -6.17 -14.52 -8.73
C SER A 207 -6.99 -15.55 -7.97
N ARG A 208 -7.22 -15.37 -6.66
CA ARG A 208 -7.90 -16.36 -5.80
C ARG A 208 -9.25 -15.93 -5.20
N PHE A 209 -9.84 -14.82 -5.71
CA PHE A 209 -11.19 -14.39 -5.30
C PHE A 209 -12.14 -14.26 -6.47
#